data_17cd7af6c8dfddfcfa423e5a037dd589
#
_entry.id   17cd7af6c8dfddfcfa423e5a037dd589
#
_cell.length_a   1.000
_cell.length_b   1.000
_cell.length_c   1.000
_cell.angle_alpha   90.00
_cell.angle_beta   90.00
_cell.angle_gamma   90.00
#
_symmetry.space_group_name_H-M   'P 1'
#
loop_
_entity.id
_entity.type
_entity.pdbx_description
1 polymer ?
#
loop_
_entity_poly.entity_id
_entity_poly.type
_entity_poly.pdbx_seq_one_letter_code
_entity_poly.pdbx_strand_id
1 'polypeptide(L)'
;MAAPPPPLGPFEPRLVRARKRRARAGFADAAFLHLRVANDLADRLEAIPRPFPRALALGGCGLFSQLLQSRPELAARIGHLVEADVAGGAVVLDPECLPFGDHTFDLIVSPLTLHTVNDLPGALVQLRRALKPDGLLLAALFGGDTLRELRLSLLEAESEITGGAAMRVAPFADLQDVAGLLQRAGFALPAADRDVVTVRYGDPMRLLADLRGMGETAAFAERAPRSLSLRILSRAFDVY
;
A
#
# COMPACT_ATOMS: atom_id res chain seq x y z
N MET A 1 21.10 -19.50 -18.35
CA MET A 1 19.79 -18.95 -17.92
C MET A 1 19.81 -17.46 -18.22
N ALA A 2 18.95 -16.97 -19.10
CA ALA A 2 18.84 -15.53 -19.37
C ALA A 2 18.34 -14.83 -18.10
N ALA A 3 18.86 -13.63 -17.81
CA ALA A 3 18.33 -12.80 -16.73
C ALA A 3 16.85 -12.52 -16.99
N PRO A 4 15.98 -12.51 -15.97
CA PRO A 4 14.59 -12.14 -16.15
C PRO A 4 14.53 -10.73 -16.73
N PRO A 5 13.54 -10.44 -17.59
CA PRO A 5 13.36 -9.09 -18.13
C PRO A 5 13.20 -8.11 -16.94
N PRO A 6 13.66 -6.85 -17.11
CA PRO A 6 13.50 -5.83 -16.07
C PRO A 6 12.01 -5.63 -15.77
N PRO A 7 11.64 -5.34 -14.52
CA PRO A 7 10.25 -5.08 -14.15
C PRO A 7 9.73 -3.87 -14.96
N LEU A 8 8.49 -3.98 -15.42
CA LEU A 8 7.83 -2.96 -16.25
C LEU A 8 7.40 -1.70 -15.45
N GLY A 9 7.98 -1.46 -14.29
CA GLY A 9 7.60 -0.34 -13.42
C GLY A 9 8.69 0.03 -12.42
N PRO A 10 8.42 1.02 -11.55
CA PRO A 10 9.43 1.56 -10.63
C PRO A 10 9.84 0.60 -9.51
N PHE A 11 9.04 -0.41 -9.19
CA PHE A 11 9.27 -1.29 -8.05
C PHE A 11 9.90 -2.62 -8.46
N GLU A 12 10.81 -3.13 -7.61
CA GLU A 12 11.32 -4.51 -7.69
C GLU A 12 10.46 -5.41 -6.76
N PRO A 13 9.62 -6.31 -7.29
CA PRO A 13 8.67 -7.10 -6.49
C PRO A 13 9.34 -7.95 -5.40
N ARG A 14 10.55 -8.46 -5.69
CA ARG A 14 11.34 -9.23 -4.70
C ARG A 14 11.76 -8.38 -3.52
N LEU A 15 12.13 -7.11 -3.75
CA LEU A 15 12.48 -6.17 -2.69
C LEU A 15 11.25 -5.76 -1.88
N VAL A 16 10.12 -5.47 -2.53
CA VAL A 16 8.85 -5.20 -1.85
C VAL A 16 8.52 -6.34 -0.89
N ARG A 17 8.49 -7.57 -1.40
CA ARG A 17 8.22 -8.77 -0.60
C ARG A 17 9.23 -8.96 0.55
N ALA A 18 10.51 -8.76 0.29
CA ALA A 18 11.56 -8.90 1.32
C ALA A 18 11.39 -7.87 2.44
N ARG A 19 11.01 -6.63 2.12
CA ARG A 19 10.81 -5.56 3.10
C ARG A 19 9.55 -5.77 3.92
N LYS A 20 8.43 -6.09 3.30
CA LYS A 20 7.19 -6.48 3.98
C LYS A 20 7.42 -7.67 4.91
N ARG A 21 8.13 -8.72 4.45
CA ARG A 21 8.46 -9.88 5.28
C ARG A 21 9.35 -9.54 6.48
N ARG A 22 10.34 -8.65 6.30
CA ARG A 22 11.18 -8.18 7.41
C ARG A 22 10.38 -7.40 8.45
N ALA A 23 9.48 -6.53 7.99
CA ALA A 23 8.66 -5.71 8.85
C ALA A 23 7.65 -6.53 9.68
N ARG A 24 7.22 -7.69 9.18
CA ARG A 24 6.11 -8.46 9.74
C ARG A 24 6.23 -8.74 11.25
N ALA A 25 7.41 -9.04 11.76
CA ALA A 25 7.63 -9.39 13.17
C ALA A 25 7.33 -8.23 14.14
N GLY A 26 7.62 -6.99 13.72
CA GLY A 26 7.39 -5.77 14.52
C GLY A 26 6.33 -4.85 13.89
N PHE A 27 5.54 -5.35 12.96
CA PHE A 27 4.59 -4.54 12.21
C PHE A 27 3.57 -3.84 13.11
N ALA A 28 3.05 -4.53 14.11
CA ALA A 28 2.05 -3.98 15.02
C ALA A 28 2.52 -2.72 15.75
N ASP A 29 3.81 -2.64 16.09
CA ASP A 29 4.40 -1.50 16.82
C ASP A 29 4.53 -0.25 15.94
N ALA A 30 4.62 -0.42 14.62
CA ALA A 30 4.78 0.67 13.65
C ALA A 30 3.51 0.93 12.81
N ALA A 31 2.49 0.07 12.91
CA ALA A 31 1.36 0.03 11.98
C ALA A 31 0.29 1.11 12.22
N PHE A 32 0.60 2.22 12.89
CA PHE A 32 -0.41 3.22 13.27
C PHE A 32 -1.19 3.79 12.07
N LEU A 33 -0.53 4.02 10.92
CA LEU A 33 -1.21 4.45 9.70
C LEU A 33 -2.10 3.35 9.11
N HIS A 34 -1.61 2.11 9.07
CA HIS A 34 -2.38 0.97 8.60
C HIS A 34 -3.60 0.72 9.48
N LEU A 35 -3.44 0.84 10.80
CA LEU A 35 -4.55 0.71 11.76
C LEU A 35 -5.58 1.82 11.58
N ARG A 36 -5.13 3.08 11.44
CA ARG A 36 -6.02 4.21 11.14
C ARG A 36 -6.83 3.94 9.86
N VAL A 37 -6.16 3.56 8.79
CA VAL A 37 -6.81 3.28 7.50
C VAL A 37 -7.75 2.09 7.58
N ALA A 38 -7.33 1.00 8.25
CA ALA A 38 -8.20 -0.17 8.43
C ALA A 38 -9.48 0.19 9.22
N ASN A 39 -9.39 1.07 10.23
CA ASN A 39 -10.55 1.59 10.95
C ASN A 39 -11.46 2.42 10.04
N ASP A 40 -10.91 3.35 9.24
CA ASP A 40 -11.70 4.15 8.30
C ASP A 40 -12.45 3.27 7.30
N LEU A 41 -11.78 2.26 6.73
CA LEU A 41 -12.42 1.32 5.82
C LEU A 41 -13.51 0.48 6.52
N ALA A 42 -13.31 0.12 7.79
CA ALA A 42 -14.32 -0.59 8.57
C ALA A 42 -15.52 0.30 8.90
N ASP A 43 -15.30 1.57 9.27
CA ASP A 43 -16.38 2.55 9.51
C ASP A 43 -17.23 2.75 8.26
N ARG A 44 -16.61 2.87 7.09
CA ARG A 44 -17.32 2.93 5.80
C ARG A 44 -18.12 1.65 5.53
N LEU A 45 -17.58 0.50 5.88
CA LEU A 45 -18.24 -0.79 5.70
C LEU A 45 -19.43 -0.95 6.67
N GLU A 46 -19.34 -0.41 7.87
CA GLU A 46 -20.45 -0.39 8.85
C GLU A 46 -21.68 0.37 8.33
N ALA A 47 -21.47 1.41 7.53
CA ALA A 47 -22.54 2.18 6.90
C ALA A 47 -23.29 1.39 5.81
N ILE A 48 -22.81 0.22 5.39
CA ILE A 48 -23.41 -0.60 4.32
C ILE A 48 -24.14 -1.79 4.95
N PRO A 49 -25.48 -1.78 5.10
CA PRO A 49 -26.23 -2.76 5.87
C PRO A 49 -26.54 -4.03 5.06
N ARG A 50 -25.50 -4.67 4.51
CA ARG A 50 -25.68 -5.96 3.80
C ARG A 50 -24.63 -6.99 4.24
N PRO A 51 -24.91 -8.29 4.08
CA PRO A 51 -23.93 -9.34 4.32
C PRO A 51 -22.90 -9.43 3.20
N PHE A 52 -21.70 -9.91 3.56
CA PHE A 52 -20.60 -10.23 2.65
C PHE A 52 -20.16 -11.68 2.89
N PRO A 53 -20.85 -12.67 2.30
CA PRO A 53 -20.58 -14.09 2.55
C PRO A 53 -19.14 -14.52 2.27
N ARG A 54 -18.48 -13.92 1.28
CA ARG A 54 -17.07 -14.20 0.94
C ARG A 54 -16.31 -12.88 0.78
N ALA A 55 -15.34 -12.64 1.63
CA ALA A 55 -14.52 -11.44 1.65
C ALA A 55 -13.04 -11.77 1.47
N LEU A 56 -12.29 -10.85 0.87
CA LEU A 56 -10.84 -10.85 0.75
C LEU A 56 -10.28 -9.64 1.48
N ALA A 57 -9.37 -9.85 2.44
CA ALA A 57 -8.50 -8.81 2.98
C ALA A 57 -7.13 -8.93 2.28
N LEU A 58 -6.77 -7.92 1.48
CA LEU A 58 -5.55 -7.89 0.70
C LEU A 58 -4.53 -6.96 1.34
N GLY A 59 -3.49 -7.52 1.96
CA GLY A 59 -2.44 -6.79 2.65
C GLY A 59 -2.76 -6.45 4.11
N GLY A 60 -1.95 -5.56 4.70
CA GLY A 60 -2.16 -5.09 6.08
C GLY A 60 -1.80 -6.11 7.16
N CYS A 61 -1.10 -7.19 6.84
CA CYS A 61 -0.57 -8.19 7.80
C CYS A 61 -1.62 -8.76 8.78
N GLY A 62 -2.88 -8.90 8.36
CA GLY A 62 -3.95 -9.43 9.22
C GLY A 62 -4.64 -8.40 10.11
N LEU A 63 -4.33 -7.11 9.98
CA LEU A 63 -4.97 -6.05 10.78
C LEU A 63 -6.48 -6.02 10.62
N PHE A 64 -7.00 -6.29 9.43
CA PHE A 64 -8.44 -6.24 9.20
C PHE A 64 -9.17 -7.34 9.98
N SER A 65 -8.64 -8.57 10.01
CA SER A 65 -9.20 -9.64 10.85
C SER A 65 -9.11 -9.33 12.35
N GLN A 66 -8.00 -8.76 12.79
CA GLN A 66 -7.87 -8.35 14.20
C GLN A 66 -8.89 -7.27 14.56
N LEU A 67 -9.09 -6.30 13.66
CA LEU A 67 -10.07 -5.24 13.84
C LEU A 67 -11.50 -5.79 13.96
N LEU A 68 -11.85 -6.79 13.17
CA LEU A 68 -13.17 -7.44 13.24
C LEU A 68 -13.45 -8.06 14.61
N GLN A 69 -12.44 -8.50 15.36
CA GLN A 69 -12.63 -9.03 16.73
C GLN A 69 -13.18 -7.97 17.69
N SER A 70 -12.88 -6.71 17.47
CA SER A 70 -13.41 -5.58 18.25
C SER A 70 -14.72 -5.01 17.71
N ARG A 71 -15.23 -5.53 16.58
CA ARG A 71 -16.42 -5.05 15.86
C ARG A 71 -17.38 -6.19 15.54
N PRO A 72 -18.06 -6.75 16.58
CA PRO A 72 -18.85 -7.98 16.42
C PRO A 72 -20.02 -7.84 15.43
N GLU A 73 -20.65 -6.68 15.34
CA GLU A 73 -21.75 -6.42 14.40
C GLU A 73 -21.26 -6.43 12.94
N LEU A 74 -20.08 -5.86 12.67
CA LEU A 74 -19.45 -5.92 11.36
C LEU A 74 -18.99 -7.34 11.04
N ALA A 75 -18.35 -8.01 12.01
CA ALA A 75 -17.88 -9.39 11.88
C ALA A 75 -19.02 -10.35 11.54
N ALA A 76 -20.19 -10.18 12.15
CA ALA A 76 -21.38 -11.00 11.87
C ALA A 76 -21.90 -10.87 10.42
N ARG A 77 -21.58 -9.78 9.73
CA ARG A 77 -21.94 -9.57 8.32
C ARG A 77 -20.92 -10.14 7.34
N ILE A 78 -19.70 -10.46 7.81
CA ILE A 78 -18.63 -11.03 7.00
C ILE A 78 -18.59 -12.54 7.26
N GLY A 79 -18.89 -13.34 6.24
CA GLY A 79 -18.89 -14.80 6.35
C GLY A 79 -17.45 -15.36 6.33
N HIS A 80 -17.02 -15.89 5.21
CA HIS A 80 -15.66 -16.40 5.04
C HIS A 80 -14.69 -15.30 4.59
N LEU A 81 -13.76 -14.93 5.46
CA LEU A 81 -12.70 -13.97 5.17
C LEU A 81 -11.41 -14.70 4.78
N VAL A 82 -10.92 -14.42 3.57
CA VAL A 82 -9.59 -14.85 3.11
C VAL A 82 -8.60 -13.72 3.35
N GLU A 83 -7.52 -14.00 4.08
CA GLU A 83 -6.40 -13.07 4.23
C GLU A 83 -5.30 -13.39 3.23
N ALA A 84 -4.93 -12.42 2.43
CA ALA A 84 -3.87 -12.54 1.44
C ALA A 84 -2.89 -11.36 1.53
N ASP A 85 -1.61 -11.63 1.43
CA ASP A 85 -0.56 -10.60 1.50
C ASP A 85 0.64 -11.03 0.66
N VAL A 86 1.46 -10.09 0.23
CA VAL A 86 2.70 -10.35 -0.52
C VAL A 86 3.77 -11.06 0.29
N ALA A 87 3.69 -11.02 1.62
CA ALA A 87 4.72 -11.50 2.54
C ALA A 87 4.23 -12.49 3.59
N GLY A 88 2.96 -12.87 3.57
CA GLY A 88 2.39 -13.80 4.55
C GLY A 88 0.86 -13.84 4.49
N GLY A 89 0.19 -14.29 5.58
CA GLY A 89 -1.25 -14.51 5.59
C GLY A 89 -1.63 -15.94 5.25
N ALA A 90 -2.93 -16.21 5.09
CA ALA A 90 -3.43 -17.52 4.67
C ALA A 90 -3.06 -17.82 3.21
N VAL A 91 -2.99 -16.77 2.37
CA VAL A 91 -2.57 -16.84 0.97
C VAL A 91 -1.44 -15.84 0.74
N VAL A 92 -0.30 -16.32 0.25
CA VAL A 92 0.79 -15.45 -0.21
C VAL A 92 0.62 -15.26 -1.72
N LEU A 93 0.43 -14.02 -2.14
CA LEU A 93 0.16 -13.71 -3.55
C LEU A 93 0.88 -12.44 -4.01
N ASP A 94 0.88 -12.25 -5.32
CA ASP A 94 1.24 -11.00 -5.96
C ASP A 94 -0.06 -10.27 -6.35
N PRO A 95 -0.27 -9.00 -5.95
CA PRO A 95 -1.45 -8.25 -6.35
C PRO A 95 -1.57 -8.06 -7.88
N GLU A 96 -0.48 -8.21 -8.62
CA GLU A 96 -0.48 -8.20 -10.08
C GLU A 96 -0.87 -9.55 -10.71
N CYS A 97 -1.01 -10.61 -9.89
CA CYS A 97 -1.36 -11.95 -10.34
C CYS A 97 -2.24 -12.65 -9.30
N LEU A 98 -3.51 -12.30 -9.26
CA LEU A 98 -4.45 -12.84 -8.27
C LEU A 98 -4.81 -14.29 -8.60
N PRO A 99 -4.63 -15.25 -7.65
CA PRO A 99 -4.92 -16.66 -7.87
C PRO A 99 -6.40 -17.00 -7.63
N PHE A 100 -7.29 -16.05 -7.87
CA PHE A 100 -8.73 -16.23 -7.60
C PHE A 100 -9.52 -16.22 -8.92
N GLY A 101 -10.56 -17.07 -8.96
CA GLY A 101 -11.49 -17.09 -10.09
C GLY A 101 -12.37 -15.84 -10.15
N ASP A 102 -12.99 -15.63 -11.30
CA ASP A 102 -13.95 -14.57 -11.51
C ASP A 102 -15.15 -14.74 -10.56
N HIS A 103 -15.75 -13.63 -10.13
CA HIS A 103 -16.96 -13.61 -9.31
C HIS A 103 -16.87 -14.42 -8.00
N THR A 104 -15.72 -14.38 -7.34
CA THR A 104 -15.46 -15.15 -6.12
C THR A 104 -15.90 -14.40 -4.86
N PHE A 105 -15.67 -13.09 -4.79
CA PHE A 105 -15.84 -12.30 -3.55
C PHE A 105 -17.00 -11.33 -3.63
N ASP A 106 -17.68 -11.15 -2.49
CA ASP A 106 -18.69 -10.11 -2.29
C ASP A 106 -18.07 -8.80 -1.85
N LEU A 107 -16.89 -8.88 -1.19
CA LEU A 107 -16.13 -7.76 -0.65
C LEU A 107 -14.63 -8.00 -0.85
N ILE A 108 -13.91 -6.96 -1.27
CA ILE A 108 -12.45 -6.89 -1.19
C ILE A 108 -12.07 -5.63 -0.40
N VAL A 109 -11.26 -5.79 0.66
CA VAL A 109 -10.70 -4.70 1.46
C VAL A 109 -9.19 -4.69 1.29
N SER A 110 -8.60 -3.56 0.90
CA SER A 110 -7.16 -3.43 0.67
C SER A 110 -6.59 -2.20 1.38
N PRO A 111 -6.18 -2.32 2.66
CA PRO A 111 -5.56 -1.24 3.40
C PRO A 111 -4.08 -1.11 3.04
N LEU A 112 -3.69 -0.01 2.36
CA LEU A 112 -2.31 0.39 2.06
C LEU A 112 -1.45 -0.74 1.44
N THR A 113 -1.90 -1.30 0.30
CA THR A 113 -1.17 -2.36 -0.39
C THR A 113 -0.89 -2.02 -1.85
N LEU A 114 -1.85 -1.42 -2.55
CA LEU A 114 -1.81 -1.25 -4.01
C LEU A 114 -0.85 -0.15 -4.50
N HIS A 115 -0.27 0.66 -3.62
CA HIS A 115 0.65 1.74 -3.98
C HIS A 115 2.07 1.25 -4.36
N THR A 116 2.38 -0.04 -4.16
CA THR A 116 3.66 -0.65 -4.56
C THR A 116 3.54 -1.60 -5.74
N VAL A 117 2.41 -1.56 -6.42
CA VAL A 117 2.11 -2.37 -7.62
C VAL A 117 2.60 -1.64 -8.86
N ASN A 118 3.28 -2.33 -9.77
CA ASN A 118 3.78 -1.74 -11.01
C ASN A 118 2.67 -1.56 -12.05
N ASP A 119 1.82 -2.57 -12.22
CA ASP A 119 0.65 -2.54 -13.09
C ASP A 119 -0.63 -2.35 -12.25
N LEU A 120 -0.80 -1.15 -11.69
CA LEU A 120 -2.02 -0.80 -10.95
C LEU A 120 -3.30 -0.95 -11.80
N PRO A 121 -3.32 -0.52 -13.08
CA PRO A 121 -4.48 -0.77 -13.96
C PRO A 121 -4.84 -2.26 -14.05
N GLY A 122 -3.87 -3.13 -14.34
CA GLY A 122 -4.08 -4.57 -14.43
C GLY A 122 -4.51 -5.19 -13.10
N ALA A 123 -3.94 -4.77 -11.98
CA ALA A 123 -4.36 -5.22 -10.66
C ALA A 123 -5.83 -4.84 -10.37
N LEU A 124 -6.25 -3.61 -10.69
CA LEU A 124 -7.64 -3.17 -10.52
C LEU A 124 -8.61 -3.97 -11.39
N VAL A 125 -8.24 -4.30 -12.63
CA VAL A 125 -9.05 -5.16 -13.51
C VAL A 125 -9.19 -6.56 -12.89
N GLN A 126 -8.12 -7.15 -12.36
CA GLN A 126 -8.18 -8.46 -11.71
C GLN A 126 -9.05 -8.43 -10.44
N LEU A 127 -8.93 -7.39 -9.62
CA LEU A 127 -9.78 -7.19 -8.44
C LEU A 127 -11.26 -7.07 -8.84
N ARG A 128 -11.54 -6.30 -9.91
CA ARG A 128 -12.91 -6.17 -10.45
C ARG A 128 -13.46 -7.52 -10.96
N ARG A 129 -12.65 -8.32 -11.62
CA ARG A 129 -13.06 -9.66 -12.09
C ARG A 129 -13.30 -10.63 -10.94
N ALA A 130 -12.48 -10.58 -9.90
CA ALA A 130 -12.64 -11.42 -8.71
C ALA A 130 -13.89 -11.05 -7.89
N LEU A 131 -14.42 -9.83 -8.03
CA LEU A 131 -15.67 -9.41 -7.41
C LEU A 131 -16.87 -9.96 -8.18
N LYS A 132 -17.86 -10.43 -7.43
CA LYS A 132 -19.18 -10.76 -7.95
C LYS A 132 -19.88 -9.53 -8.55
N PRO A 133 -20.94 -9.72 -9.38
CA PRO A 133 -21.86 -8.62 -9.67
C PRO A 133 -22.32 -7.97 -8.36
N ASP A 134 -22.34 -6.64 -8.32
CA ASP A 134 -22.63 -5.86 -7.09
C ASP A 134 -21.63 -6.03 -5.94
N GLY A 135 -20.48 -6.65 -6.18
CA GLY A 135 -19.39 -6.77 -5.20
C GLY A 135 -18.73 -5.41 -4.91
N LEU A 136 -18.24 -5.23 -3.69
CA LEU A 136 -17.65 -3.99 -3.19
C LEU A 136 -16.13 -4.08 -3.11
N LEU A 137 -15.43 -3.08 -3.65
CA LEU A 137 -14.02 -2.82 -3.38
C LEU A 137 -13.90 -1.63 -2.42
N LEU A 138 -13.22 -1.82 -1.29
CA LEU A 138 -12.72 -0.75 -0.42
C LEU A 138 -11.20 -0.81 -0.41
N ALA A 139 -10.55 0.18 -0.99
CA ALA A 139 -9.10 0.23 -1.06
C ALA A 139 -8.57 1.59 -0.63
N ALA A 140 -7.46 1.58 0.09
CA ALA A 140 -6.69 2.77 0.39
C ALA A 140 -5.25 2.58 -0.07
N LEU A 141 -4.66 3.64 -0.57
CA LEU A 141 -3.27 3.67 -1.03
C LEU A 141 -2.63 5.03 -0.70
N PHE A 142 -1.33 5.08 -0.63
CA PHE A 142 -0.62 6.34 -0.48
C PHE A 142 -0.75 7.17 -1.77
N GLY A 143 -1.11 8.46 -1.62
CA GLY A 143 -1.28 9.39 -2.73
C GLY A 143 -0.05 10.26 -2.98
N GLY A 144 -0.08 11.03 -4.07
CA GLY A 144 1.07 11.79 -4.61
C GLY A 144 1.81 12.71 -3.64
N ASP A 145 1.10 13.30 -2.66
CA ASP A 145 1.69 14.18 -1.65
C ASP A 145 2.36 13.43 -0.47
N THR A 146 2.24 12.12 -0.41
CA THR A 146 2.84 11.32 0.66
C THR A 146 4.35 11.51 0.72
N LEU A 147 4.89 11.79 1.92
CA LEU A 147 6.30 12.05 2.19
C LEU A 147 6.90 13.19 1.34
N ARG A 148 6.10 14.21 1.02
CA ARG A 148 6.53 15.33 0.16
C ARG A 148 7.74 16.05 0.74
N GLU A 149 7.71 16.38 2.05
CA GLU A 149 8.81 17.06 2.71
C GLU A 149 10.10 16.22 2.65
N LEU A 150 10.02 14.95 3.01
CA LEU A 150 11.17 14.03 2.92
C LEU A 150 11.70 13.92 1.48
N ARG A 151 10.81 13.88 0.50
CA ARG A 151 11.20 13.83 -0.92
C ARG A 151 11.98 15.07 -1.33
N LEU A 152 11.49 16.26 -0.99
CA LEU A 152 12.12 17.52 -1.33
C LEU A 152 13.45 17.71 -0.60
N SER A 153 13.51 17.41 0.70
CA SER A 153 14.74 17.51 1.50
C SER A 153 15.85 16.58 0.99
N LEU A 154 15.51 15.35 0.63
CA LEU A 154 16.47 14.41 0.06
C LEU A 154 16.94 14.85 -1.34
N LEU A 155 16.03 15.36 -2.17
CA LEU A 155 16.34 15.88 -3.50
C LEU A 155 17.33 17.05 -3.42
N GLU A 156 17.06 18.02 -2.55
CA GLU A 156 17.88 19.20 -2.33
C GLU A 156 19.27 18.82 -1.82
N ALA A 157 19.33 18.05 -0.72
CA ALA A 157 20.59 17.63 -0.11
C ALA A 157 21.48 16.81 -1.06
N GLU A 158 20.89 15.90 -1.84
CA GLU A 158 21.63 15.08 -2.79
C GLU A 158 22.15 15.92 -3.97
N SER A 159 21.32 16.84 -4.48
CA SER A 159 21.70 17.77 -5.56
C SER A 159 22.86 18.68 -5.15
N GLU A 160 22.83 19.26 -3.94
CA GLU A 160 23.91 20.09 -3.40
C GLU A 160 25.22 19.33 -3.24
N ILE A 161 25.16 18.08 -2.75
CA ILE A 161 26.38 17.33 -2.39
C ILE A 161 26.99 16.59 -3.59
N THR A 162 26.16 16.13 -4.53
CA THR A 162 26.62 15.24 -5.61
C THR A 162 26.48 15.83 -7.02
N GLY A 163 25.81 16.98 -7.15
CA GLY A 163 25.51 17.60 -8.44
C GLY A 163 24.37 16.93 -9.22
N GLY A 164 23.65 16.01 -8.59
CA GLY A 164 22.49 15.32 -9.15
C GLY A 164 21.68 14.65 -8.06
N ALA A 165 20.46 14.20 -8.37
CA ALA A 165 19.61 13.55 -7.41
C ALA A 165 19.00 12.27 -7.97
N ALA A 166 18.83 11.27 -7.11
CA ALA A 166 18.16 10.02 -7.42
C ALA A 166 16.79 9.98 -6.75
N MET A 167 15.89 9.16 -7.31
CA MET A 167 14.59 8.90 -6.69
C MET A 167 14.79 8.14 -5.37
N ARG A 168 14.42 8.76 -4.26
CA ARG A 168 14.55 8.19 -2.90
C ARG A 168 13.20 7.88 -2.26
N VAL A 169 12.15 8.57 -2.70
CA VAL A 169 10.77 8.37 -2.28
C VAL A 169 9.95 7.95 -3.50
N ALA A 170 9.11 6.94 -3.34
CA ALA A 170 8.31 6.39 -4.43
C ALA A 170 7.36 7.45 -5.04
N PRO A 171 7.15 7.41 -6.35
CA PRO A 171 6.04 8.12 -6.97
C PRO A 171 4.74 7.39 -6.60
N PHE A 172 3.76 8.14 -6.12
CA PHE A 172 2.42 7.62 -5.85
C PHE A 172 1.43 8.24 -6.82
N ALA A 173 0.36 7.49 -7.13
CA ALA A 173 -0.69 7.95 -8.03
C ALA A 173 -1.50 9.09 -7.40
N ASP A 174 -1.92 10.04 -8.21
CA ASP A 174 -2.81 11.11 -7.79
C ASP A 174 -4.27 10.64 -7.74
N LEU A 175 -5.10 11.37 -6.98
CA LEU A 175 -6.52 11.05 -6.82
C LEU A 175 -7.26 10.96 -8.17
N GLN A 176 -6.99 11.89 -9.08
CA GLN A 176 -7.63 11.91 -10.40
C GLN A 176 -7.22 10.70 -11.25
N ASP A 177 -5.95 10.31 -11.18
CA ASP A 177 -5.46 9.13 -11.88
C ASP A 177 -6.15 7.87 -11.38
N VAL A 178 -6.23 7.69 -10.06
CA VAL A 178 -6.89 6.53 -9.43
C VAL A 178 -8.37 6.46 -9.79
N ALA A 179 -9.09 7.59 -9.77
CA ALA A 179 -10.50 7.65 -10.17
C ALA A 179 -10.69 7.23 -11.65
N GLY A 180 -9.83 7.72 -12.55
CA GLY A 180 -9.83 7.33 -13.95
C GLY A 180 -9.47 5.85 -14.15
N LEU A 181 -8.55 5.30 -13.36
CA LEU A 181 -8.18 3.88 -13.40
C LEU A 181 -9.35 2.98 -12.98
N LEU A 182 -10.06 3.33 -11.91
CA LEU A 182 -11.24 2.59 -11.46
C LEU A 182 -12.34 2.54 -12.52
N GLN A 183 -12.61 3.66 -13.19
CA GLN A 183 -13.58 3.70 -14.30
C GLN A 183 -13.14 2.79 -15.46
N ARG A 184 -11.87 2.88 -15.89
CA ARG A 184 -11.32 2.04 -16.96
C ARG A 184 -11.28 0.55 -16.59
N ALA A 185 -11.11 0.22 -15.32
CA ALA A 185 -11.17 -1.16 -14.83
C ALA A 185 -12.61 -1.73 -14.79
N GLY A 186 -13.63 -0.90 -15.07
CA GLY A 186 -15.04 -1.33 -15.18
C GLY A 186 -15.79 -1.34 -13.85
N PHE A 187 -15.35 -0.56 -12.85
CA PHE A 187 -16.15 -0.33 -11.64
C PHE A 187 -17.31 0.60 -11.97
N ALA A 188 -18.54 0.21 -11.58
CA ALA A 188 -19.76 0.90 -12.02
C ALA A 188 -19.95 2.27 -11.37
N LEU A 189 -19.62 2.41 -10.09
CA LEU A 189 -19.82 3.64 -9.31
C LEU A 189 -18.55 3.93 -8.47
N PRO A 190 -17.40 4.22 -9.13
CA PRO A 190 -16.18 4.47 -8.41
C PRO A 190 -16.27 5.82 -7.70
N ALA A 191 -16.01 5.82 -6.39
CA ALA A 191 -15.81 7.00 -5.59
C ALA A 191 -14.37 6.99 -5.06
N ALA A 192 -13.65 8.07 -5.24
CA ALA A 192 -12.32 8.25 -4.69
C ALA A 192 -12.27 9.56 -3.91
N ASP A 193 -11.76 9.51 -2.72
CA ASP A 193 -11.55 10.66 -1.85
C ASP A 193 -10.11 10.67 -1.31
N ARG A 194 -9.71 11.78 -0.70
CA ARG A 194 -8.39 11.96 -0.11
C ARG A 194 -8.51 12.37 1.34
N ASP A 195 -7.84 11.62 2.22
CA ASP A 195 -7.58 12.01 3.60
C ASP A 195 -6.11 12.44 3.76
N VAL A 196 -5.88 13.56 4.45
CA VAL A 196 -4.53 14.07 4.71
C VAL A 196 -4.18 13.81 6.17
N VAL A 197 -3.24 12.89 6.39
CA VAL A 197 -2.74 12.56 7.71
C VAL A 197 -1.39 13.23 7.94
N THR A 198 -1.35 14.22 8.82
CA THR A 198 -0.10 14.86 9.23
C THR A 198 0.51 14.12 10.41
N VAL A 199 1.71 13.58 10.22
CA VAL A 199 2.51 12.95 11.27
C VAL A 199 3.71 13.82 11.57
N ARG A 200 3.88 14.21 12.84
CA ARG A 200 4.99 15.04 13.28
C ARG A 200 6.00 14.22 14.06
N TYR A 201 7.25 14.33 13.69
CA TYR A 201 8.37 13.66 14.35
C TYR A 201 9.30 14.70 14.99
N GLY A 202 9.65 14.49 16.26
CA GLY A 202 10.68 15.30 16.93
C GLY A 202 12.11 14.93 16.51
N ASP A 203 12.25 13.77 15.82
CA ASP A 203 13.50 13.25 15.28
C ASP A 203 13.22 12.56 13.94
N PRO A 204 13.81 13.01 12.84
CA PRO A 204 13.60 12.41 11.51
C PRO A 204 14.02 10.93 11.44
N MET A 205 14.92 10.48 12.31
CA MET A 205 15.29 9.05 12.38
C MET A 205 14.12 8.16 12.79
N ARG A 206 13.16 8.69 13.57
CA ARG A 206 11.93 7.96 13.93
C ARG A 206 11.02 7.76 12.71
N LEU A 207 10.90 8.75 11.82
CA LEU A 207 10.20 8.59 10.55
C LEU A 207 10.77 7.41 9.75
N LEU A 208 12.12 7.34 9.63
CA LEU A 208 12.76 6.24 8.90
C LEU A 208 12.57 4.88 9.61
N ALA A 209 12.53 4.87 10.93
CA ALA A 209 12.25 3.66 11.72
C ALA A 209 10.81 3.17 11.48
N ASP A 210 9.82 4.06 11.49
CA ASP A 210 8.43 3.73 11.23
C ASP A 210 8.22 3.23 9.80
N LEU A 211 8.78 3.89 8.80
CA LEU A 211 8.75 3.42 7.42
C LEU A 211 9.37 2.02 7.28
N ARG A 212 10.44 1.73 8.03
CA ARG A 212 11.05 0.40 8.06
C ARG A 212 10.15 -0.61 8.77
N GLY A 213 9.55 -0.23 9.89
CA GLY A 213 8.63 -1.07 10.67
C GLY A 213 7.37 -1.41 9.91
N MET A 214 6.85 -0.48 9.11
CA MET A 214 5.70 -0.70 8.20
C MET A 214 6.07 -1.48 6.93
N GLY A 215 7.37 -1.64 6.62
CA GLY A 215 7.83 -2.24 5.36
C GLY A 215 7.69 -1.32 4.14
N GLU A 216 7.57 0.00 4.38
CA GLU A 216 7.32 1.04 3.35
C GLU A 216 8.60 1.75 2.89
N THR A 217 9.76 1.16 3.14
CA THR A 217 11.02 1.70 2.59
C THR A 217 11.09 1.49 1.08
N ALA A 218 11.74 2.40 0.37
CA ALA A 218 11.83 2.39 -1.10
C ALA A 218 12.36 1.06 -1.66
N ALA A 219 11.64 0.45 -2.60
CA ALA A 219 11.94 -0.85 -3.23
C ALA A 219 12.03 -0.72 -4.74
N PHE A 220 12.89 0.18 -5.22
CA PHE A 220 13.03 0.47 -6.65
C PHE A 220 13.73 -0.64 -7.43
N ALA A 221 13.28 -0.86 -8.65
CA ALA A 221 13.90 -1.71 -9.64
C ALA A 221 15.26 -1.16 -10.07
N GLU A 222 15.30 0.13 -10.37
CA GLU A 222 16.56 0.84 -10.62
C GLU A 222 17.15 1.31 -9.29
N ARG A 223 18.31 0.79 -8.97
CA ARG A 223 19.05 1.28 -7.80
C ARG A 223 19.62 2.65 -8.09
N ALA A 224 19.46 3.57 -7.14
CA ALA A 224 20.20 4.82 -7.18
C ALA A 224 21.69 4.54 -7.40
N PRO A 225 22.38 5.30 -8.26
CA PRO A 225 23.79 5.07 -8.63
C PRO A 225 24.73 5.10 -7.43
N ARG A 226 24.32 5.76 -6.36
CA ARG A 226 25.07 5.84 -5.09
C ARG A 226 24.14 5.51 -3.92
N SER A 227 24.68 4.81 -2.91
CA SER A 227 23.99 4.66 -1.62
C SER A 227 23.80 6.01 -0.94
N LEU A 228 22.73 6.14 -0.15
CA LEU A 228 22.49 7.35 0.65
C LEU A 228 23.59 7.44 1.72
N SER A 229 24.48 8.44 1.61
CA SER A 229 25.54 8.68 2.58
C SER A 229 25.00 9.37 3.84
N LEU A 230 25.68 9.19 4.97
CA LEU A 230 25.33 9.92 6.19
C LEU A 230 25.36 11.43 6.01
N ARG A 231 26.27 11.95 5.17
CA ARG A 231 26.38 13.38 4.86
C ARG A 231 25.11 13.89 4.15
N ILE A 232 24.60 13.14 3.16
CA ILE A 232 23.36 13.51 2.46
C ILE A 232 22.18 13.42 3.43
N LEU A 233 22.14 12.39 4.25
CA LEU A 233 21.05 12.20 5.21
C LEU A 233 21.01 13.31 6.26
N SER A 234 22.18 13.67 6.83
CA SER A 234 22.28 14.79 7.78
C SER A 234 21.81 16.09 7.15
N ARG A 235 22.31 16.41 5.93
CA ARG A 235 21.88 17.62 5.22
C ARG A 235 20.37 17.61 4.90
N ALA A 236 19.83 16.48 4.53
CA ALA A 236 18.39 16.35 4.29
C ALA A 236 17.58 16.62 5.56
N PHE A 237 18.08 16.20 6.73
CA PHE A 237 17.41 16.45 8.01
C PHE A 237 17.52 17.91 8.47
N ASP A 238 18.56 18.62 8.06
CA ASP A 238 18.68 20.07 8.29
C ASP A 238 17.66 20.88 7.46
N VAL A 239 17.21 20.32 6.33
CA VAL A 239 16.22 20.93 5.44
C VAL A 239 14.78 20.50 5.81
N TYR A 240 14.62 19.29 6.35
CA TYR A 240 13.32 18.69 6.71
C TYR A 240 12.66 19.42 7.88
#